data_f64e9282383fe3b763ba5db0ce73d7d0
#
_entry.id   f64e9282383fe3b763ba5db0ce73d7d0
#
_cell.length_a   1.000
_cell.length_b   1.000
_cell.length_c   1.000
_cell.angle_alpha   90.00
_cell.angle_beta   90.00
_cell.angle_gamma   90.00
#
_symmetry.space_group_name_H-M   'P 1'
#
loop_
_entity.id
_entity.type
_entity.pdbx_description
1 polymer ?
#
loop_
_entity_poly.entity_id
_entity_poly.type
_entity_poly.pdbx_seq_one_letter_code
_entity_poly.pdbx_strand_id
1 'polypeptide(L)'
;MPESFRTGIGHNYDSHGPEGAVGIERSFEPWTNANLISAVLPALTNITNLLQQGAQVADVGCGAGGAVLLMAKAFPKSTVTGYEISKYALDRAAQKLQDSKLSNAHFSDARTNPLPNDHSLDFVTTFDCIHDMTHPAEMMQAIRASLKPTGTWLLVDIKAHDTFALNAQKNPMAPLMYGISVLSCMSSAMSAPGGAGLGTLGLSSTTAEAMATA
;
A
#
# COMPACT_ATOMS: atom_id res chain seq x y z
N MET A 1 12.08 -14.48 14.79
CA MET A 1 12.64 -15.25 13.64
C MET A 1 12.69 -16.77 13.89
N PRO A 2 13.45 -17.36 14.90
CA PRO A 2 13.49 -18.82 15.06
C PRO A 2 12.12 -19.45 15.25
N GLU A 3 11.22 -18.79 16.00
CA GLU A 3 9.86 -19.26 16.23
C GLU A 3 9.03 -19.29 14.93
N SER A 4 9.16 -18.29 14.06
CA SER A 4 8.49 -18.24 12.77
C SER A 4 8.88 -19.40 11.86
N PHE A 5 10.16 -19.76 11.83
CA PHE A 5 10.62 -20.93 11.08
C PHE A 5 10.11 -22.26 11.65
N ARG A 6 9.82 -22.31 12.96
CA ARG A 6 9.29 -23.51 13.61
C ARG A 6 7.78 -23.65 13.43
N THR A 7 7.05 -22.56 13.46
CA THR A 7 5.56 -22.53 13.46
C THR A 7 4.94 -22.22 12.11
N GLY A 8 5.69 -21.63 11.18
CA GLY A 8 5.18 -21.08 9.94
C GLY A 8 4.40 -19.76 10.14
N ILE A 9 4.31 -19.24 11.37
CA ILE A 9 3.65 -17.96 11.66
C ILE A 9 4.71 -16.85 11.65
N GLY A 10 4.49 -15.85 10.84
CA GLY A 10 5.35 -14.70 10.71
C GLY A 10 5.18 -13.67 11.83
N HIS A 11 5.71 -12.48 11.61
CA HIS A 11 5.61 -11.36 12.53
C HIS A 11 4.79 -10.24 11.87
N ASN A 12 3.94 -9.58 12.64
CA ASN A 12 3.25 -8.39 12.18
C ASN A 12 4.25 -7.25 11.89
N TYR A 13 3.82 -6.26 11.12
CA TYR A 13 4.66 -5.18 10.65
C TYR A 13 5.31 -4.37 11.79
N ASP A 14 4.56 -4.12 12.88
CA ASP A 14 5.04 -3.39 14.06
C ASP A 14 6.14 -4.12 14.84
N SER A 15 6.33 -5.42 14.58
CA SER A 15 7.44 -6.19 15.20
C SER A 15 8.83 -5.71 14.75
N HIS A 16 8.92 -4.98 13.64
CA HIS A 16 10.16 -4.33 13.18
C HIS A 16 10.47 -3.05 13.97
N GLY A 17 9.55 -2.59 14.82
CA GLY A 17 9.72 -1.37 15.62
C GLY A 17 9.71 -0.08 14.79
N PRO A 18 10.04 1.05 15.42
CA PRO A 18 10.01 2.36 14.75
C PRO A 18 11.02 2.47 13.60
N GLU A 19 12.15 1.77 13.70
CA GLU A 19 13.18 1.76 12.64
C GLU A 19 12.68 1.09 11.35
N GLY A 20 11.78 0.11 11.47
CA GLY A 20 11.10 -0.49 10.32
C GLY A 20 10.30 0.54 9.53
N ALA A 21 9.48 1.33 10.20
CA ALA A 21 8.71 2.40 9.57
C ALA A 21 9.61 3.45 8.88
N VAL A 22 10.72 3.83 9.52
CA VAL A 22 11.73 4.73 8.93
C VAL A 22 12.37 4.12 7.69
N GLY A 23 12.74 2.84 7.75
CA GLY A 23 13.39 2.14 6.63
C GLY A 23 12.49 2.06 5.41
N ILE A 24 11.24 1.67 5.59
CA ILE A 24 10.25 1.60 4.52
C ILE A 24 9.97 2.97 3.91
N GLU A 25 9.74 4.00 4.72
CA GLU A 25 9.57 5.36 4.23
C GLU A 25 10.73 5.78 3.34
N ARG A 26 11.97 5.59 3.79
CA ARG A 26 13.18 5.97 3.03
C ARG A 26 13.35 5.18 1.74
N SER A 27 12.87 3.96 1.67
CA SER A 27 12.96 3.15 0.46
C SER A 27 12.01 3.62 -0.64
N PHE A 28 10.82 4.10 -0.27
CA PHE A 28 9.75 4.47 -1.20
C PHE A 28 9.69 5.96 -1.52
N GLU A 29 10.00 6.82 -0.57
CA GLU A 29 9.85 8.27 -0.68
C GLU A 29 10.57 8.89 -1.90
N PRO A 30 11.80 8.49 -2.27
CA PRO A 30 12.46 9.05 -3.45
C PRO A 30 11.69 8.78 -4.74
N TRP A 31 11.17 7.55 -4.92
CA TRP A 31 10.39 7.20 -6.10
C TRP A 31 9.06 7.94 -6.13
N THR A 32 8.35 7.98 -5.01
CA THR A 32 7.06 8.65 -4.87
C THR A 32 7.18 10.15 -5.16
N ASN A 33 8.19 10.81 -4.57
CA ASN A 33 8.45 12.24 -4.78
C ASN A 33 8.77 12.56 -6.25
N ALA A 34 9.52 11.69 -6.92
CA ALA A 34 9.94 11.93 -8.30
C ALA A 34 8.80 11.65 -9.29
N ASN A 35 7.93 10.68 -9.05
CA ASN A 35 7.09 10.11 -10.09
C ASN A 35 5.58 10.29 -9.87
N LEU A 36 5.08 10.29 -8.63
CA LEU A 36 3.63 10.20 -8.36
C LEU A 36 2.85 11.32 -9.06
N ILE A 37 3.19 12.56 -8.78
CA ILE A 37 2.46 13.73 -9.32
C ILE A 37 2.85 14.04 -10.75
N SER A 38 4.11 13.84 -11.11
CA SER A 38 4.67 14.27 -12.41
C SER A 38 4.45 13.28 -13.54
N ALA A 39 4.33 11.98 -13.24
CA ALA A 39 4.27 10.93 -14.25
C ALA A 39 3.12 9.95 -14.03
N VAL A 40 2.96 9.40 -12.82
CA VAL A 40 2.00 8.32 -12.57
C VAL A 40 0.56 8.81 -12.69
N LEU A 41 0.17 9.83 -11.94
CA LEU A 41 -1.21 10.35 -11.98
C LEU A 41 -1.58 10.92 -13.35
N PRO A 42 -0.72 11.66 -14.07
CA PRO A 42 -1.03 12.12 -15.44
C PRO A 42 -1.20 11.01 -16.48
N ALA A 43 -0.60 9.83 -16.26
CA ALA A 43 -0.76 8.69 -17.17
C ALA A 43 -2.13 8.00 -17.04
N LEU A 44 -2.86 8.27 -15.95
CA LEU A 44 -4.20 7.72 -15.74
C LEU A 44 -5.26 8.60 -16.37
N THR A 45 -6.17 7.99 -17.14
CA THR A 45 -7.24 8.70 -17.84
C THR A 45 -8.11 9.47 -16.85
N ASN A 46 -8.21 10.79 -17.04
CA ASN A 46 -9.05 11.74 -16.28
C ASN A 46 -8.74 11.88 -14.78
N ILE A 47 -7.80 11.14 -14.19
CA ILE A 47 -7.54 11.19 -12.75
C ILE A 47 -7.03 12.57 -12.32
N THR A 48 -6.09 13.18 -13.05
CA THR A 48 -5.61 14.52 -12.71
C THR A 48 -6.73 15.56 -12.70
N ASN A 49 -7.64 15.52 -13.68
CA ASN A 49 -8.78 16.42 -13.74
C ASN A 49 -9.76 16.19 -12.57
N LEU A 50 -10.04 14.93 -12.25
CA LEU A 50 -10.87 14.52 -11.12
C LEU A 50 -10.33 15.10 -9.81
N LEU A 51 -9.03 14.91 -9.56
CA LEU A 51 -8.35 15.41 -8.36
C LEU A 51 -8.34 16.96 -8.30
N GLN A 52 -8.18 17.63 -9.45
CA GLN A 52 -8.22 19.10 -9.51
C GLN A 52 -9.63 19.68 -9.23
N GLN A 53 -10.68 18.95 -9.58
CA GLN A 53 -12.06 19.36 -9.33
C GLN A 53 -12.49 19.13 -7.87
N GLY A 54 -11.87 18.19 -7.19
CA GLY A 54 -12.16 17.79 -5.81
C GLY A 54 -12.71 16.37 -5.76
N ALA A 55 -11.93 15.46 -5.15
CA ALA A 55 -12.23 14.04 -5.05
C ALA A 55 -12.06 13.53 -3.62
N GLN A 56 -12.77 12.45 -3.27
CA GLN A 56 -12.53 11.66 -2.07
C GLN A 56 -11.53 10.56 -2.41
N VAL A 57 -10.35 10.62 -1.80
CA VAL A 57 -9.21 9.75 -2.11
C VAL A 57 -8.82 8.94 -0.87
N ALA A 58 -8.57 7.66 -1.04
CA ALA A 58 -7.94 6.83 -0.02
C ALA A 58 -6.58 6.29 -0.51
N ASP A 59 -5.60 6.23 0.38
CA ASP A 59 -4.33 5.56 0.19
C ASP A 59 -4.23 4.43 1.22
N VAL A 60 -4.30 3.17 0.78
CA VAL A 60 -4.36 1.99 1.65
C VAL A 60 -2.97 1.41 1.83
N GLY A 61 -2.57 1.18 3.09
CA GLY A 61 -1.18 0.86 3.43
C GLY A 61 -0.28 2.07 3.24
N CYS A 62 -0.76 3.24 3.66
CA CYS A 62 -0.13 4.53 3.34
C CYS A 62 1.23 4.76 4.03
N GLY A 63 1.66 3.86 4.91
CA GLY A 63 2.90 3.98 5.65
C GLY A 63 3.00 5.31 6.39
N ALA A 64 4.14 6.00 6.27
CA ALA A 64 4.36 7.33 6.86
C ALA A 64 3.71 8.48 6.06
N GLY A 65 2.75 8.19 5.18
CA GLY A 65 1.88 9.16 4.55
C GLY A 65 2.49 9.99 3.42
N GLY A 66 3.61 9.56 2.84
CA GLY A 66 4.29 10.34 1.81
C GLY A 66 3.39 10.63 0.59
N ALA A 67 2.74 9.62 0.03
CA ALA A 67 1.84 9.75 -1.11
C ALA A 67 0.60 10.61 -0.77
N VAL A 68 0.02 10.40 0.42
CA VAL A 68 -1.12 11.18 0.93
C VAL A 68 -0.79 12.67 0.95
N LEU A 69 0.32 13.05 1.56
CA LEU A 69 0.72 14.46 1.70
C LEU A 69 1.06 15.08 0.34
N LEU A 70 1.70 14.33 -0.56
CA LEU A 70 1.97 14.79 -1.93
C LEU A 70 0.69 15.06 -2.72
N MET A 71 -0.26 14.12 -2.69
CA MET A 71 -1.55 14.28 -3.36
C MET A 71 -2.36 15.43 -2.78
N ALA A 72 -2.45 15.52 -1.44
CA ALA A 72 -3.17 16.59 -0.77
C ALA A 72 -2.58 17.99 -1.08
N LYS A 73 -1.26 18.10 -1.14
CA LYS A 73 -0.56 19.34 -1.52
C LYS A 73 -0.81 19.72 -2.97
N ALA A 74 -0.76 18.75 -3.89
CA ALA A 74 -0.93 18.99 -5.32
C ALA A 74 -2.40 19.29 -5.70
N PHE A 75 -3.36 18.74 -4.93
CA PHE A 75 -4.79 18.83 -5.23
C PHE A 75 -5.60 19.35 -4.02
N PRO A 76 -5.52 20.65 -3.73
CA PRO A 76 -6.08 21.23 -2.50
C PRO A 76 -7.61 21.15 -2.39
N LYS A 77 -8.32 20.84 -3.48
CA LYS A 77 -9.77 20.63 -3.46
C LYS A 77 -10.16 19.20 -3.10
N SER A 78 -9.24 18.24 -3.24
CA SER A 78 -9.48 16.85 -2.89
C SER A 78 -9.21 16.61 -1.42
N THR A 79 -9.93 15.66 -0.84
CA THR A 79 -9.66 15.13 0.50
C THR A 79 -8.92 13.81 0.35
N VAL A 80 -7.77 13.67 0.99
CA VAL A 80 -6.93 12.47 0.89
C VAL A 80 -6.78 11.84 2.26
N THR A 81 -7.24 10.60 2.43
CA THR A 81 -7.16 9.86 3.70
C THR A 81 -6.24 8.65 3.53
N GLY A 82 -5.20 8.58 4.34
CA GLY A 82 -4.32 7.42 4.44
C GLY A 82 -4.84 6.43 5.48
N TYR A 83 -4.88 5.16 5.13
CA TYR A 83 -5.24 4.04 6.01
C TYR A 83 -4.02 3.17 6.25
N GLU A 84 -3.66 2.96 7.51
CA GLU A 84 -2.47 2.23 7.92
C GLU A 84 -2.75 1.44 9.21
N ILE A 85 -2.05 0.33 9.42
CA ILE A 85 -2.15 -0.48 10.64
C ILE A 85 -0.95 -0.33 11.57
N SER A 86 0.20 0.10 11.04
CA SER A 86 1.39 0.32 11.86
C SER A 86 1.28 1.59 12.66
N LYS A 87 1.32 1.47 13.98
CA LYS A 87 1.33 2.62 14.89
C LYS A 87 2.54 3.53 14.66
N TYR A 88 3.70 2.93 14.38
CA TYR A 88 4.94 3.70 14.15
C TYR A 88 4.89 4.50 12.85
N ALA A 89 4.29 3.94 11.81
CA ALA A 89 4.07 4.65 10.57
C ALA A 89 3.03 5.77 10.72
N LEU A 90 1.92 5.51 11.44
CA LEU A 90 0.89 6.51 11.75
C LEU A 90 1.44 7.66 12.59
N ASP A 91 2.29 7.38 13.61
CA ASP A 91 2.93 8.42 14.41
C ASP A 91 3.79 9.35 13.54
N ARG A 92 4.55 8.78 12.60
CA ARG A 92 5.35 9.55 11.64
C ARG A 92 4.47 10.35 10.67
N ALA A 93 3.40 9.73 10.16
CA ALA A 93 2.45 10.40 9.28
C ALA A 93 1.78 11.60 9.97
N ALA A 94 1.39 11.44 11.24
CA ALA A 94 0.81 12.52 12.05
C ALA A 94 1.79 13.68 12.25
N GLN A 95 3.06 13.38 12.53
CA GLN A 95 4.11 14.43 12.66
C GLN A 95 4.30 15.19 11.34
N LYS A 96 4.43 14.47 10.22
CA LYS A 96 4.58 15.08 8.88
C LYS A 96 3.36 15.92 8.49
N LEU A 97 2.15 15.46 8.84
CA LEU A 97 0.92 16.23 8.62
C LEU A 97 0.94 17.55 9.40
N GLN A 98 1.31 17.51 10.67
CA GLN A 98 1.43 18.71 11.50
C GLN A 98 2.43 19.71 10.89
N ASP A 99 3.58 19.23 10.44
CA ASP A 99 4.63 20.06 9.83
C ASP A 99 4.17 20.65 8.48
N SER A 100 3.39 19.91 7.71
CA SER A 100 2.89 20.32 6.39
C SER A 100 1.81 21.39 6.42
N LYS A 101 1.07 21.49 7.53
CA LYS A 101 -0.11 22.36 7.71
C LYS A 101 -1.23 22.16 6.68
N LEU A 102 -1.29 21.00 6.06
CA LEU A 102 -2.37 20.63 5.14
C LEU A 102 -3.65 20.33 5.90
N SER A 103 -4.78 20.87 5.45
CA SER A 103 -6.11 20.66 6.06
C SER A 103 -6.94 19.60 5.36
N ASN A 104 -6.50 19.14 4.18
CA ASN A 104 -7.19 18.19 3.32
C ASN A 104 -6.53 16.80 3.28
N ALA A 105 -5.58 16.55 4.18
CA ALA A 105 -4.98 15.24 4.42
C ALA A 105 -5.38 14.71 5.79
N HIS A 106 -5.67 13.40 5.86
CA HIS A 106 -6.07 12.71 7.08
C HIS A 106 -5.38 11.35 7.16
N PHE A 107 -5.24 10.83 8.39
CA PHE A 107 -4.72 9.48 8.63
C PHE A 107 -5.64 8.72 9.58
N SER A 108 -5.80 7.43 9.31
CA SER A 108 -6.69 6.54 10.05
C SER A 108 -6.02 5.21 10.35
N ASP A 109 -6.16 4.74 11.58
CA ASP A 109 -5.84 3.35 11.92
C ASP A 109 -6.93 2.45 11.34
N ALA A 110 -6.58 1.69 10.31
CA ALA A 110 -7.52 0.84 9.58
C ALA A 110 -8.13 -0.29 10.43
N ARG A 111 -7.53 -0.62 11.58
CA ARG A 111 -8.05 -1.63 12.52
C ARG A 111 -9.26 -1.13 13.30
N THR A 112 -9.31 0.16 13.60
CA THR A 112 -10.37 0.78 14.39
C THR A 112 -11.34 1.59 13.54
N ASN A 113 -10.89 2.08 12.42
CA ASN A 113 -11.67 2.89 11.50
C ASN A 113 -11.31 2.48 10.05
N PRO A 114 -11.90 1.35 9.57
CA PRO A 114 -11.58 0.78 8.26
C PRO A 114 -12.06 1.66 7.11
N LEU A 115 -11.75 1.25 5.88
CA LEU A 115 -12.30 1.84 4.66
C LEU A 115 -13.83 1.92 4.72
N PRO A 116 -14.44 3.01 4.20
CA PRO A 116 -15.88 3.09 4.08
C PRO A 116 -16.41 1.97 3.16
N ASN A 117 -17.63 1.49 3.46
CA ASN A 117 -18.33 0.48 2.66
C ASN A 117 -19.63 1.08 2.09
N ASP A 118 -19.49 2.20 1.35
CA ASP A 118 -20.65 3.01 0.92
C ASP A 118 -20.47 3.60 -0.47
N HIS A 119 -19.50 3.13 -1.23
CA HIS A 119 -19.19 3.63 -2.56
C HIS A 119 -18.94 5.15 -2.62
N SER A 120 -18.30 5.72 -1.59
CA SER A 120 -18.07 7.16 -1.50
C SER A 120 -16.76 7.63 -2.12
N LEU A 121 -15.80 6.74 -2.35
CA LEU A 121 -14.46 7.10 -2.83
C LEU A 121 -14.42 7.22 -4.36
N ASP A 122 -13.77 8.28 -4.84
CA ASP A 122 -13.52 8.51 -6.26
C ASP A 122 -12.26 7.80 -6.75
N PHE A 123 -11.24 7.75 -5.88
CA PHE A 123 -9.93 7.21 -6.22
C PHE A 123 -9.29 6.51 -5.01
N VAL A 124 -8.78 5.32 -5.23
CA VAL A 124 -8.01 4.57 -4.22
C VAL A 124 -6.63 4.29 -4.77
N THR A 125 -5.62 4.41 -3.92
CA THR A 125 -4.24 4.02 -4.22
C THR A 125 -3.74 2.97 -3.26
N THR A 126 -2.89 2.07 -3.76
CA THR A 126 -2.10 1.13 -2.97
C THR A 126 -0.69 1.10 -3.55
N PHE A 127 0.31 1.31 -2.71
CA PHE A 127 1.71 1.31 -3.12
C PHE A 127 2.47 0.25 -2.33
N ASP A 128 2.87 -0.83 -3.02
CA ASP A 128 3.78 -1.85 -2.48
C ASP A 128 3.31 -2.45 -1.14
N CYS A 129 2.01 -2.72 -1.00
CA CYS A 129 1.45 -3.15 0.28
C CYS A 129 0.51 -4.37 0.20
N ILE A 130 -0.10 -4.63 -0.95
CA ILE A 130 -1.07 -5.73 -1.09
C ILE A 130 -0.40 -7.10 -0.87
N HIS A 131 0.81 -7.28 -1.33
CA HIS A 131 1.56 -8.51 -1.17
C HIS A 131 2.02 -8.79 0.29
N ASP A 132 2.00 -7.77 1.15
CA ASP A 132 2.34 -7.85 2.57
C ASP A 132 1.15 -8.23 3.46
N MET A 133 -0.06 -8.17 2.92
CA MET A 133 -1.28 -8.35 3.69
C MET A 133 -1.54 -9.83 3.99
N THR A 134 -2.03 -10.11 5.18
CA THR A 134 -2.47 -11.45 5.58
C THR A 134 -3.68 -11.91 4.77
N HIS A 135 -4.62 -11.00 4.49
CA HIS A 135 -5.87 -11.27 3.75
C HIS A 135 -6.05 -10.28 2.58
N PRO A 136 -5.21 -10.36 1.53
CA PRO A 136 -5.22 -9.38 0.44
C PRO A 136 -6.53 -9.40 -0.36
N ALA A 137 -7.17 -10.56 -0.54
CA ALA A 137 -8.45 -10.66 -1.25
C ALA A 137 -9.57 -9.89 -0.53
N GLU A 138 -9.64 -9.99 0.80
CA GLU A 138 -10.61 -9.24 1.60
C GLU A 138 -10.38 -7.73 1.49
N MET A 139 -9.11 -7.30 1.48
CA MET A 139 -8.79 -5.89 1.26
C MET A 139 -9.18 -5.42 -0.15
N MET A 140 -8.95 -6.22 -1.19
CA MET A 140 -9.39 -5.88 -2.55
C MET A 140 -10.92 -5.74 -2.64
N GLN A 141 -11.67 -6.62 -1.96
CA GLN A 141 -13.13 -6.50 -1.86
C GLN A 141 -13.55 -5.24 -1.09
N ALA A 142 -12.86 -4.89 0.01
CA ALA A 142 -13.13 -3.66 0.75
C ALA A 142 -12.85 -2.41 -0.09
N ILE A 143 -11.77 -2.39 -0.85
CA ILE A 143 -11.47 -1.32 -1.81
C ILE A 143 -12.59 -1.20 -2.85
N ARG A 144 -13.05 -2.30 -3.42
CA ARG A 144 -14.15 -2.30 -4.39
C ARG A 144 -15.45 -1.75 -3.78
N ALA A 145 -15.77 -2.14 -2.54
CA ALA A 145 -16.96 -1.68 -1.82
C ALA A 145 -16.90 -0.20 -1.43
N SER A 146 -15.70 0.35 -1.27
CA SER A 146 -15.49 1.78 -0.98
C SER A 146 -15.57 2.67 -2.22
N LEU A 147 -15.23 2.14 -3.39
CA LEU A 147 -15.18 2.88 -4.64
C LEU A 147 -16.58 3.12 -5.23
N LYS A 148 -16.80 4.33 -5.74
CA LYS A 148 -17.93 4.64 -6.62
C LYS A 148 -17.96 3.70 -7.83
N PRO A 149 -19.11 3.48 -8.48
CA PRO A 149 -19.18 2.67 -9.70
C PRO A 149 -18.24 3.15 -10.83
N THR A 150 -17.92 4.45 -10.85
CA THR A 150 -16.98 5.08 -11.78
C THR A 150 -15.61 5.35 -11.15
N GLY A 151 -15.41 4.91 -9.90
CA GLY A 151 -14.16 5.10 -9.16
C GLY A 151 -13.02 4.29 -9.76
N THR A 152 -11.81 4.73 -9.50
CA THR A 152 -10.60 4.09 -10.01
C THR A 152 -9.71 3.64 -8.85
N TRP A 153 -9.17 2.43 -8.95
CA TRP A 153 -8.11 1.95 -8.09
C TRP A 153 -6.78 1.88 -8.84
N LEU A 154 -5.76 2.56 -8.33
CA LEU A 154 -4.38 2.45 -8.77
C LEU A 154 -3.65 1.48 -7.84
N LEU A 155 -3.34 0.30 -8.36
CA LEU A 155 -2.48 -0.66 -7.70
C LEU A 155 -1.06 -0.55 -8.27
N VAL A 156 -0.10 -0.20 -7.44
CA VAL A 156 1.34 -0.22 -7.75
C VAL A 156 2.02 -1.21 -6.84
N ASP A 157 2.71 -2.18 -7.43
CA ASP A 157 3.41 -3.21 -6.69
C ASP A 157 4.73 -3.59 -7.39
N ILE A 158 5.58 -4.36 -6.72
CA ILE A 158 6.85 -4.84 -7.24
C ILE A 158 6.59 -5.71 -8.48
N LYS A 159 7.26 -5.40 -9.58
CA LYS A 159 7.16 -6.19 -10.81
C LYS A 159 7.60 -7.63 -10.57
N ALA A 160 6.65 -8.55 -10.62
CA ALA A 160 6.85 -9.97 -10.44
C ALA A 160 6.39 -10.78 -11.67
N HIS A 161 6.97 -11.95 -11.84
CA HIS A 161 6.48 -12.99 -12.75
C HIS A 161 5.65 -14.02 -11.98
N ASP A 162 4.83 -14.79 -12.69
CA ASP A 162 3.86 -15.72 -12.11
C ASP A 162 4.46 -16.90 -11.33
N THR A 163 5.75 -17.17 -11.49
CA THR A 163 6.41 -18.29 -10.80
C THR A 163 7.77 -17.91 -10.22
N PHE A 164 8.15 -18.60 -9.14
CA PHE A 164 9.49 -18.48 -8.57
C PHE A 164 10.59 -18.70 -9.61
N ALA A 165 10.46 -19.74 -10.46
CA ALA A 165 11.45 -20.06 -11.48
C ALA A 165 11.63 -18.91 -12.49
N LEU A 166 10.53 -18.28 -12.92
CA LEU A 166 10.59 -17.13 -13.83
C LEU A 166 11.19 -15.90 -13.15
N ASN A 167 10.85 -15.63 -11.89
CA ASN A 167 11.46 -14.55 -11.13
C ASN A 167 12.97 -14.79 -10.98
N ALA A 168 13.38 -15.99 -10.57
CA ALA A 168 14.79 -16.33 -10.40
C ALA A 168 15.59 -16.22 -11.72
N GLN A 169 14.97 -16.53 -12.85
CA GLN A 169 15.61 -16.48 -14.17
C GLN A 169 15.67 -15.07 -14.77
N LYS A 170 14.59 -14.28 -14.61
CA LYS A 170 14.38 -13.04 -15.38
C LYS A 170 14.51 -11.76 -14.56
N ASN A 171 14.39 -11.84 -13.25
CA ASN A 171 14.53 -10.69 -12.37
C ASN A 171 15.90 -10.70 -11.68
N PRO A 172 16.84 -9.82 -12.07
CA PRO A 172 18.17 -9.78 -11.47
C PRO A 172 18.17 -9.43 -9.99
N MET A 173 17.08 -8.82 -9.50
CA MET A 173 16.90 -8.47 -8.09
C MET A 173 16.22 -9.59 -7.28
N ALA A 174 15.81 -10.70 -7.90
CA ALA A 174 15.07 -11.77 -7.22
C ALA A 174 15.77 -12.28 -5.94
N PRO A 175 17.10 -12.53 -5.90
CA PRO A 175 17.76 -12.99 -4.68
C PRO A 175 17.61 -12.00 -3.52
N LEU A 176 17.77 -10.70 -3.77
CA LEU A 176 17.57 -9.65 -2.78
C LEU A 176 16.11 -9.57 -2.35
N MET A 177 15.18 -9.55 -3.33
CA MET A 177 13.75 -9.43 -3.07
C MET A 177 13.20 -10.61 -2.26
N TYR A 178 13.60 -11.84 -2.56
CA TYR A 178 13.23 -13.00 -1.75
C TYR A 178 13.86 -12.97 -0.35
N GLY A 179 15.09 -12.48 -0.21
CA GLY A 179 15.73 -12.28 1.09
C GLY A 179 14.97 -11.27 1.96
N ILE A 180 14.60 -10.13 1.41
CA ILE A 180 13.77 -9.11 2.07
C ILE A 180 12.38 -9.71 2.40
N SER A 181 11.78 -10.45 1.46
CA SER A 181 10.47 -11.07 1.64
C SER A 181 10.41 -11.95 2.89
N VAL A 182 11.37 -12.84 3.08
CA VAL A 182 11.42 -13.72 4.25
C VAL A 182 11.48 -12.92 5.55
N LEU A 183 12.20 -11.80 5.55
CA LEU A 183 12.38 -10.97 6.74
C LEU A 183 11.20 -10.04 7.04
N SER A 184 10.50 -9.57 6.03
CA SER A 184 9.46 -8.54 6.12
C SER A 184 8.15 -8.96 5.44
N CYS A 185 8.07 -8.90 4.12
CA CYS A 185 6.81 -9.03 3.37
C CYS A 185 6.11 -10.39 3.58
N MET A 186 6.82 -11.50 3.39
CA MET A 186 6.30 -12.84 3.65
C MET A 186 5.97 -13.02 5.14
N SER A 187 6.82 -12.50 6.02
CA SER A 187 6.61 -12.56 7.46
C SER A 187 5.34 -11.84 7.88
N SER A 188 5.08 -10.65 7.31
CA SER A 188 3.84 -9.90 7.53
C SER A 188 2.62 -10.64 6.97
N ALA A 189 2.69 -11.07 5.70
CA ALA A 189 1.62 -11.80 5.02
C ALA A 189 1.25 -13.13 5.71
N MET A 190 2.15 -13.71 6.51
CA MET A 190 1.97 -14.95 7.28
C MET A 190 1.81 -14.68 8.78
N SER A 191 1.55 -13.46 9.22
CA SER A 191 1.50 -13.10 10.65
C SER A 191 0.27 -13.63 11.40
N ALA A 192 -0.67 -14.26 10.70
CA ALA A 192 -1.80 -14.98 11.29
C ALA A 192 -2.00 -16.33 10.59
N PRO A 193 -2.67 -17.31 11.24
CA PRO A 193 -3.05 -18.56 10.61
C PRO A 193 -3.89 -18.33 9.35
N GLY A 194 -3.57 -19.01 8.25
CA GLY A 194 -4.28 -18.87 6.97
C GLY A 194 -3.87 -17.64 6.16
N GLY A 195 -2.82 -16.93 6.57
CA GLY A 195 -2.28 -15.82 5.79
C GLY A 195 -1.89 -16.22 4.38
N ALA A 196 -2.13 -15.33 3.41
CA ALA A 196 -1.94 -15.61 1.98
C ALA A 196 -0.47 -15.85 1.60
N GLY A 197 0.47 -15.24 2.32
CA GLY A 197 1.90 -15.48 2.13
C GLY A 197 2.41 -15.11 0.74
N LEU A 198 1.88 -14.05 0.12
CA LEU A 198 2.31 -13.63 -1.22
C LEU A 198 3.79 -13.22 -1.20
N GLY A 199 4.15 -12.31 -0.29
CA GLY A 199 5.52 -11.78 -0.19
C GLY A 199 5.91 -10.92 -1.38
N THR A 200 7.10 -10.34 -1.35
CA THR A 200 7.57 -9.29 -2.26
C THR A 200 7.39 -9.58 -3.75
N LEU A 201 7.54 -10.83 -4.19
CA LEU A 201 7.38 -11.23 -5.60
C LEU A 201 6.19 -12.19 -5.82
N GLY A 202 5.19 -12.16 -4.93
CA GLY A 202 4.03 -13.04 -5.01
C GLY A 202 2.83 -12.43 -5.71
N LEU A 203 2.79 -11.12 -5.90
CA LEU A 203 1.69 -10.43 -6.57
C LEU A 203 2.08 -10.05 -8.01
N SER A 204 2.00 -11.03 -8.93
CA SER A 204 2.10 -10.72 -10.37
C SER A 204 0.85 -10.00 -10.87
N SER A 205 0.91 -9.37 -12.05
CA SER A 205 -0.28 -8.77 -12.68
C SER A 205 -1.40 -9.79 -12.87
N THR A 206 -1.07 -10.99 -13.30
CA THR A 206 -2.05 -12.10 -13.47
C THR A 206 -2.70 -12.48 -12.13
N THR A 207 -1.91 -12.57 -11.06
CA THR A 207 -2.44 -12.86 -9.71
C THR A 207 -3.32 -11.72 -9.21
N ALA A 208 -2.91 -10.47 -9.39
CA ALA A 208 -3.67 -9.30 -8.97
C ALA A 208 -5.03 -9.22 -9.71
N GLU A 209 -5.04 -9.42 -11.03
CA GLU A 209 -6.26 -9.45 -11.85
C GLU A 209 -7.21 -10.57 -11.42
N ALA A 210 -6.69 -11.78 -11.19
CA ALA A 210 -7.49 -12.90 -10.73
C ALA A 210 -8.12 -12.63 -9.35
N MET A 211 -7.38 -12.06 -8.41
CA MET A 211 -7.88 -11.72 -7.08
C MET A 211 -8.89 -10.57 -7.11
N ALA A 212 -8.72 -9.59 -8.00
CA ALA A 212 -9.64 -8.46 -8.10
C ALA A 212 -10.99 -8.84 -8.75
N THR A 213 -11.06 -9.96 -9.46
CA THR A 213 -12.25 -10.44 -10.17
C THR A 213 -13.00 -11.56 -9.44
N ALA A 214 -12.41 -12.15 -8.41
CA ALA A 214 -13.02 -13.21 -7.58
C ALA A 214 -13.97 -12.61 -6.53
#